data_bd50ce8ca0906e040f6e2105c0da66f3
#
_entry.id   bd50ce8ca0906e040f6e2105c0da66f3
#
_cell.length_a   1.000
_cell.length_b   1.000
_cell.length_c   1.000
_cell.angle_alpha   90.00
_cell.angle_beta   90.00
_cell.angle_gamma   90.00
#
_symmetry.space_group_name_H-M   'P 1'
#
loop_
_entity.id
_entity.type
_entity.pdbx_description
1 polymer ?
#
loop_
_entity_poly.entity_id
_entity_poly.type
_entity_poly.pdbx_seq_one_letter_code
_entity_poly.pdbx_strand_id
1 'polypeptide(L)'
;ANPSSDTPAITLSTNITATTTATTYKIRVTPKSHANMAAPAGATYTVTALVSGWTGTNTHAGSDSAGATITVDNLSPGNVTSATVTGGNAQATVSWTNPADADLGSIVVLRRTTSAVTDTPVEGTTYTVGNTIGSSTVACVVSAPTATCTDTGLTNGTTYYYKIFAKDTNGNYSTNGATPTGSPVTLALTTISDASPFANGQVGPGGATQTADTFNVQTSTGTDSITAITVTLSAGSTVHVYRGRPRRESGPRR
;
A
#
# COMPACT_ATOMS: atom_id res chain seq x y z
N ALA A 1 -31.66 -9.79 -10.26
CA ALA A 1 -32.78 -8.85 -10.34
C ALA A 1 -32.78 -8.02 -9.07
N ASN A 2 -32.92 -6.73 -9.20
CA ASN A 2 -33.17 -5.84 -8.06
C ASN A 2 -34.68 -5.88 -7.84
N PRO A 3 -35.21 -6.52 -6.79
CA PRO A 3 -36.63 -6.52 -6.57
C PRO A 3 -37.05 -5.11 -6.19
N SER A 4 -37.81 -4.46 -7.04
CA SER A 4 -38.43 -3.15 -6.73
C SER A 4 -39.47 -3.25 -5.62
N SER A 5 -39.97 -4.43 -5.37
CA SER A 5 -40.80 -4.81 -4.21
C SER A 5 -40.88 -6.32 -4.19
N ASP A 6 -40.06 -6.99 -3.41
CA ASP A 6 -40.10 -8.44 -3.27
C ASP A 6 -40.57 -8.75 -1.84
N THR A 7 -41.64 -9.50 -1.73
CA THR A 7 -42.07 -10.09 -0.46
C THR A 7 -41.77 -11.59 -0.48
N PRO A 8 -40.45 -12.01 -0.40
CA PRO A 8 -40.12 -13.41 -0.46
C PRO A 8 -40.71 -14.13 0.74
N ALA A 9 -41.42 -15.22 0.49
CA ALA A 9 -41.75 -16.16 1.54
C ALA A 9 -40.49 -16.90 1.98
N ILE A 10 -40.05 -16.67 3.21
CA ILE A 10 -38.88 -17.35 3.77
C ILE A 10 -39.33 -18.65 4.43
N THR A 11 -38.91 -19.78 3.87
CA THR A 11 -39.10 -21.07 4.53
C THR A 11 -38.02 -21.22 5.61
N LEU A 12 -38.47 -21.38 6.85
CA LEU A 12 -37.56 -21.57 7.97
C LEU A 12 -36.98 -22.98 7.94
N SER A 13 -35.68 -23.12 8.07
CA SER A 13 -35.00 -24.42 8.21
C SER A 13 -35.31 -25.08 9.55
N THR A 14 -35.65 -24.30 10.55
CA THR A 14 -36.14 -24.77 11.86
C THR A 14 -37.32 -23.88 12.25
N ASN A 15 -38.43 -24.51 12.64
CA ASN A 15 -39.59 -23.76 13.04
C ASN A 15 -39.35 -22.90 14.27
N ILE A 16 -39.90 -21.69 14.26
CA ILE A 16 -39.93 -20.85 15.45
C ILE A 16 -41.04 -21.33 16.37
N THR A 17 -40.72 -21.68 17.60
CA THR A 17 -41.69 -22.06 18.61
C THR A 17 -42.05 -20.82 19.45
N ALA A 18 -43.28 -20.37 19.37
CA ALA A 18 -43.79 -19.31 20.24
C ALA A 18 -44.11 -19.93 21.63
N THR A 19 -43.68 -19.26 22.68
CA THR A 19 -43.91 -19.64 24.08
C THR A 19 -44.63 -18.47 24.79
N THR A 20 -44.99 -18.67 26.06
CA THR A 20 -45.57 -17.61 26.90
C THR A 20 -44.59 -16.47 27.23
N THR A 21 -43.28 -16.71 26.98
CA THR A 21 -42.24 -15.68 27.13
C THR A 21 -41.86 -15.12 25.76
N ALA A 22 -41.84 -13.79 25.64
CA ALA A 22 -41.46 -13.12 24.39
C ALA A 22 -39.99 -13.42 24.04
N THR A 23 -39.74 -13.79 22.81
CA THR A 23 -38.38 -14.03 22.26
C THR A 23 -38.15 -13.14 21.06
N THR A 24 -37.01 -12.43 21.05
CA THR A 24 -36.66 -11.52 19.95
C THR A 24 -35.88 -12.28 18.87
N TYR A 25 -36.36 -12.19 17.65
CA TYR A 25 -35.66 -12.68 16.46
C TYR A 25 -35.12 -11.50 15.63
N LYS A 26 -34.03 -11.71 14.89
CA LYS A 26 -33.40 -10.66 14.07
C LYS A 26 -33.38 -11.09 12.60
N ILE A 27 -33.82 -10.20 11.73
CA ILE A 27 -33.63 -10.33 10.28
C ILE A 27 -32.28 -9.67 9.96
N ARG A 28 -31.42 -10.39 9.25
CA ARG A 28 -30.10 -9.90 8.81
C ARG A 28 -30.05 -9.90 7.30
N VAL A 29 -29.48 -8.84 6.73
CA VAL A 29 -29.26 -8.69 5.29
C VAL A 29 -27.77 -8.66 5.06
N THR A 30 -27.29 -9.46 4.10
CA THR A 30 -25.91 -9.43 3.62
C THR A 30 -25.94 -8.93 2.18
N PRO A 31 -25.40 -7.73 1.88
CA PRO A 31 -25.31 -7.24 0.52
C PRO A 31 -24.36 -8.09 -0.31
N LYS A 32 -24.57 -8.16 -1.60
CA LYS A 32 -23.64 -8.78 -2.56
C LYS A 32 -22.50 -7.79 -2.87
N SER A 33 -21.39 -8.30 -3.44
CA SER A 33 -20.31 -7.46 -3.96
C SER A 33 -20.76 -6.68 -5.21
N HIS A 34 -20.02 -5.62 -5.59
CA HIS A 34 -20.27 -4.83 -6.79
C HIS A 34 -20.61 -5.68 -8.02
N ALA A 35 -19.78 -6.69 -8.31
CA ALA A 35 -19.94 -7.55 -9.47
C ALA A 35 -21.27 -8.34 -9.48
N ASN A 36 -21.91 -8.51 -8.34
CA ASN A 36 -23.10 -9.32 -8.14
C ASN A 36 -24.35 -8.49 -7.74
N MET A 37 -24.20 -7.16 -7.62
CA MET A 37 -25.32 -6.24 -7.40
C MET A 37 -25.92 -5.89 -8.75
N ALA A 38 -27.27 -5.92 -8.82
CA ALA A 38 -27.96 -5.58 -10.04
C ALA A 38 -27.67 -4.13 -10.45
N ALA A 39 -27.54 -3.93 -11.76
CA ALA A 39 -27.23 -2.66 -12.40
C ALA A 39 -28.24 -1.54 -12.04
N PRO A 40 -27.80 -0.26 -12.20
CA PRO A 40 -26.48 0.12 -12.64
C PRO A 40 -25.46 0.09 -11.51
N ALA A 41 -24.22 -0.27 -11.83
CA ALA A 41 -23.10 -0.10 -10.90
C ALA A 41 -23.01 1.38 -10.49
N GLY A 42 -22.69 1.64 -9.23
CA GLY A 42 -22.62 3.00 -8.72
C GLY A 42 -23.95 3.54 -8.15
N ALA A 43 -24.97 2.72 -8.01
CA ALA A 43 -26.22 3.12 -7.37
C ALA A 43 -26.24 2.75 -5.88
N THR A 44 -26.88 3.57 -5.07
CA THR A 44 -27.26 3.21 -3.69
C THR A 44 -28.55 2.44 -3.69
N TYR A 45 -28.68 1.44 -2.81
CA TYR A 45 -29.87 0.62 -2.65
C TYR A 45 -30.39 0.74 -1.22
N THR A 46 -31.69 0.87 -1.08
CA THR A 46 -32.35 0.89 0.22
C THR A 46 -33.10 -0.42 0.44
N VAL A 47 -32.80 -1.10 1.55
CA VAL A 47 -33.46 -2.32 1.97
C VAL A 47 -34.18 -2.06 3.29
N THR A 48 -35.50 -2.28 3.30
CA THR A 48 -36.30 -2.27 4.52
C THR A 48 -36.85 -3.68 4.70
N ALA A 49 -36.59 -4.29 5.85
CA ALA A 49 -37.10 -5.62 6.17
C ALA A 49 -38.08 -5.55 7.34
N LEU A 50 -39.25 -6.11 7.14
CA LEU A 50 -40.25 -6.29 8.18
C LEU A 50 -41.00 -7.61 7.93
N VAL A 51 -41.63 -8.16 8.95
CA VAL A 51 -42.46 -9.35 8.82
C VAL A 51 -43.89 -8.89 8.44
N SER A 52 -44.20 -8.97 7.15
CA SER A 52 -45.51 -8.58 6.61
C SER A 52 -46.58 -9.68 6.70
N GLY A 53 -46.19 -10.93 6.99
CA GLY A 53 -47.09 -12.04 7.14
C GLY A 53 -46.38 -13.27 7.73
N TRP A 54 -47.15 -14.13 8.36
CA TRP A 54 -46.68 -15.37 8.95
C TRP A 54 -47.79 -16.39 9.03
N THR A 55 -47.43 -17.66 9.10
CA THR A 55 -48.37 -18.77 9.24
C THR A 55 -48.00 -19.61 10.44
N GLY A 56 -48.99 -20.13 11.14
CA GLY A 56 -48.79 -20.98 12.30
C GLY A 56 -49.97 -21.95 12.45
N THR A 57 -49.91 -22.84 13.45
CA THR A 57 -50.95 -23.84 13.74
C THR A 57 -52.15 -23.22 14.51
N ASN A 58 -51.94 -22.11 15.20
CA ASN A 58 -52.99 -21.47 16.00
C ASN A 58 -53.50 -20.22 15.30
N THR A 59 -54.64 -19.71 15.77
CA THR A 59 -55.08 -18.37 15.40
C THR A 59 -54.03 -17.34 15.81
N HIS A 60 -53.69 -16.43 14.91
CA HIS A 60 -52.64 -15.45 15.10
C HIS A 60 -53.14 -14.02 14.88
N ALA A 61 -52.52 -13.09 15.59
CA ALA A 61 -52.84 -11.67 15.53
C ALA A 61 -51.54 -10.84 15.72
N GLY A 62 -51.63 -9.57 15.41
CA GLY A 62 -50.49 -8.65 15.50
C GLY A 62 -49.78 -8.43 14.16
N SER A 63 -48.95 -7.42 14.12
CA SER A 63 -48.16 -7.03 12.95
C SER A 63 -46.81 -6.49 13.38
N ASP A 64 -45.79 -6.78 12.58
CA ASP A 64 -44.51 -6.06 12.65
C ASP A 64 -44.66 -4.79 11.78
N SER A 65 -44.68 -3.62 12.39
CA SER A 65 -44.92 -2.35 11.72
C SER A 65 -43.69 -1.46 11.59
N ALA A 66 -42.57 -1.87 12.15
CA ALA A 66 -41.34 -1.06 12.17
C ALA A 66 -40.12 -1.88 11.72
N GLY A 67 -39.67 -1.62 10.51
CA GLY A 67 -38.42 -2.16 9.99
C GLY A 67 -37.32 -1.10 9.94
N ALA A 68 -36.10 -1.52 10.15
CA ALA A 68 -34.96 -0.65 9.90
C ALA A 68 -34.69 -0.55 8.39
N THR A 69 -34.43 0.65 7.92
CA THR A 69 -33.95 0.88 6.56
C THR A 69 -32.42 0.80 6.52
N ILE A 70 -31.89 -0.05 5.67
CA ILE A 70 -30.47 -0.20 5.42
C ILE A 70 -30.17 0.34 4.03
N THR A 71 -29.30 1.34 3.94
CA THR A 71 -28.80 1.83 2.67
C THR A 71 -27.51 1.07 2.34
N VAL A 72 -27.49 0.40 1.20
CA VAL A 72 -26.30 -0.26 0.65
C VAL A 72 -25.68 0.71 -0.34
N ASP A 73 -24.51 1.19 -0.02
CA ASP A 73 -23.71 2.00 -0.92
C ASP A 73 -22.95 1.09 -1.89
N ASN A 74 -23.21 1.25 -3.18
CA ASN A 74 -22.55 0.53 -4.27
C ASN A 74 -21.75 1.51 -5.16
N LEU A 75 -21.42 2.69 -4.67
CA LEU A 75 -20.67 3.70 -5.39
C LEU A 75 -19.19 3.63 -4.97
N SER A 76 -18.33 3.23 -5.89
CA SER A 76 -16.89 3.27 -5.66
C SER A 76 -16.38 4.71 -5.62
N PRO A 77 -15.45 5.04 -4.72
CA PRO A 77 -14.79 6.35 -4.74
C PRO A 77 -13.97 6.53 -6.02
N GLY A 78 -13.72 7.77 -6.39
CA GLY A 78 -12.83 8.13 -7.47
C GLY A 78 -11.40 7.64 -7.23
N ASN A 79 -10.61 7.51 -8.31
CA ASN A 79 -9.18 7.24 -8.15
C ASN A 79 -8.46 8.49 -7.60
N VAL A 80 -7.40 8.27 -6.84
CA VAL A 80 -6.44 9.35 -6.54
C VAL A 80 -5.81 9.89 -7.81
N THR A 81 -5.42 11.16 -7.81
CA THR A 81 -4.78 11.84 -8.94
C THR A 81 -3.41 12.38 -8.56
N SER A 82 -2.64 12.86 -9.54
CA SER A 82 -1.30 13.44 -9.33
C SER A 82 -0.38 12.58 -8.45
N ALA A 83 -0.53 11.27 -8.55
CA ALA A 83 0.23 10.33 -7.74
C ALA A 83 1.70 10.31 -8.17
N THR A 84 2.61 10.38 -7.18
CA THR A 84 4.06 10.33 -7.37
C THR A 84 4.71 9.40 -6.36
N VAL A 85 5.87 8.83 -6.71
CA VAL A 85 6.73 8.09 -5.76
C VAL A 85 8.17 8.53 -5.92
N THR A 86 8.85 8.75 -4.80
CA THR A 86 10.27 9.13 -4.74
C THR A 86 11.00 8.18 -3.79
N GLY A 87 12.12 7.62 -4.26
CA GLY A 87 12.98 6.76 -3.46
C GLY A 87 13.88 7.56 -2.52
N GLY A 88 14.14 7.00 -1.34
CA GLY A 88 15.09 7.48 -0.35
C GLY A 88 15.96 6.32 0.18
N ASN A 89 16.76 6.58 1.20
CA ASN A 89 17.55 5.53 1.85
C ASN A 89 16.64 4.58 2.63
N ALA A 90 16.55 3.34 2.20
CA ALA A 90 15.70 2.27 2.74
C ALA A 90 14.20 2.65 2.86
N GLN A 91 13.72 3.57 2.04
CA GLN A 91 12.34 4.05 2.07
C GLN A 91 11.88 4.59 0.71
N ALA A 92 10.57 4.70 0.52
CA ALA A 92 9.94 5.41 -0.59
C ALA A 92 8.81 6.28 -0.07
N THR A 93 8.75 7.53 -0.52
CA THR A 93 7.65 8.45 -0.23
C THR A 93 6.68 8.45 -1.39
N VAL A 94 5.42 8.12 -1.10
CA VAL A 94 4.31 8.10 -2.05
C VAL A 94 3.38 9.27 -1.71
N SER A 95 3.02 10.09 -2.69
CA SER A 95 2.14 11.25 -2.53
C SER A 95 1.09 11.27 -3.63
N TRP A 96 -0.07 11.87 -3.37
CA TRP A 96 -1.19 11.92 -4.31
C TRP A 96 -2.12 13.10 -4.00
N THR A 97 -3.14 13.29 -4.82
CA THR A 97 -4.30 14.13 -4.53
C THR A 97 -5.50 13.21 -4.28
N ASN A 98 -6.17 13.39 -3.15
CA ASN A 98 -7.37 12.62 -2.82
C ASN A 98 -8.51 12.93 -3.80
N PRO A 99 -9.38 11.95 -4.12
CA PRO A 99 -10.62 12.22 -4.81
C PRO A 99 -11.56 13.08 -3.94
N ALA A 100 -12.52 13.74 -4.58
CA ALA A 100 -13.42 14.69 -3.92
C ALA A 100 -14.69 14.02 -3.34
N ASP A 101 -14.68 12.71 -3.15
CA ASP A 101 -15.81 11.96 -2.62
C ASP A 101 -16.06 12.34 -1.15
N ALA A 102 -17.31 12.65 -0.82
CA ALA A 102 -17.69 13.16 0.50
C ALA A 102 -17.53 12.12 1.62
N ASP A 103 -17.56 10.85 1.27
CA ASP A 103 -17.44 9.69 2.16
C ASP A 103 -16.09 8.99 2.07
N LEU A 104 -15.07 9.64 1.45
CA LEU A 104 -13.71 9.12 1.42
C LEU A 104 -13.21 8.80 2.83
N GLY A 105 -12.89 7.54 3.10
CA GLY A 105 -12.45 7.06 4.40
C GLY A 105 -10.94 6.95 4.51
N SER A 106 -10.30 6.28 3.56
CA SER A 106 -8.86 5.99 3.62
C SER A 106 -8.26 5.72 2.24
N ILE A 107 -6.94 5.71 2.20
CA ILE A 107 -6.14 5.34 1.03
C ILE A 107 -5.29 4.12 1.38
N VAL A 108 -5.25 3.14 0.49
CA VAL A 108 -4.45 1.92 0.60
C VAL A 108 -3.39 1.93 -0.51
N VAL A 109 -2.13 1.81 -0.13
CA VAL A 109 -1.00 1.74 -1.07
C VAL A 109 -0.47 0.33 -1.10
N LEU A 110 -0.45 -0.27 -2.29
CA LEU A 110 0.13 -1.59 -2.53
C LEU A 110 1.53 -1.46 -3.07
N ARG A 111 2.40 -2.39 -2.66
CA ARG A 111 3.78 -2.53 -3.12
C ARG A 111 4.06 -3.93 -3.63
N ARG A 112 4.94 -4.02 -4.66
CA ARG A 112 5.46 -5.27 -5.22
C ARG A 112 6.89 -5.08 -5.70
N THR A 113 7.71 -6.16 -5.72
CA THR A 113 9.14 -6.10 -6.13
C THR A 113 9.40 -6.71 -7.51
N THR A 114 8.54 -7.57 -8.01
CA THR A 114 8.83 -8.39 -9.20
C THR A 114 8.27 -7.84 -10.51
N SER A 115 7.16 -7.10 -10.43
CA SER A 115 6.45 -6.55 -11.59
C SER A 115 5.44 -5.50 -11.15
N ALA A 116 4.79 -4.82 -12.11
CA ALA A 116 3.69 -3.89 -11.84
C ALA A 116 2.60 -4.54 -10.96
N VAL A 117 2.01 -3.74 -10.07
CA VAL A 117 0.91 -4.16 -9.19
C VAL A 117 -0.35 -4.34 -10.03
N THR A 118 -0.81 -5.58 -10.15
CA THR A 118 -2.05 -5.95 -10.83
C THR A 118 -3.16 -6.32 -9.85
N ASP A 119 -2.78 -6.59 -8.59
CA ASP A 119 -3.71 -6.97 -7.53
C ASP A 119 -4.63 -5.79 -7.16
N THR A 120 -5.86 -6.11 -6.75
CA THR A 120 -6.88 -5.15 -6.34
C THR A 120 -7.41 -5.52 -4.95
N PRO A 121 -7.70 -4.55 -4.08
CA PRO A 121 -8.38 -4.81 -2.81
C PRO A 121 -9.75 -5.45 -3.04
N VAL A 122 -10.19 -6.22 -2.04
CA VAL A 122 -11.52 -6.84 -2.03
C VAL A 122 -12.50 -5.93 -1.30
N GLU A 123 -13.62 -5.64 -1.93
CA GLU A 123 -14.71 -4.83 -1.37
C GLU A 123 -15.13 -5.32 0.03
N GLY A 124 -15.40 -4.40 0.93
CA GLY A 124 -15.79 -4.69 2.30
C GLY A 124 -14.66 -5.18 3.22
N THR A 125 -13.48 -5.43 2.67
CA THR A 125 -12.33 -5.89 3.47
C THR A 125 -11.54 -4.69 4.01
N THR A 126 -11.14 -4.75 5.26
CA THR A 126 -10.23 -3.76 5.85
C THR A 126 -8.83 -4.34 5.92
N TYR A 127 -7.87 -3.61 5.37
CA TYR A 127 -6.46 -4.00 5.36
C TYR A 127 -5.66 -3.16 6.34
N THR A 128 -4.54 -3.75 6.79
CA THR A 128 -3.51 -3.08 7.59
C THR A 128 -2.15 -3.21 6.90
N VAL A 129 -1.20 -2.36 7.28
CA VAL A 129 0.18 -2.43 6.76
C VAL A 129 0.75 -3.82 6.99
N GLY A 130 1.40 -4.39 5.97
CA GLY A 130 1.95 -5.74 5.97
C GLY A 130 1.00 -6.83 5.50
N ASN A 131 -0.31 -6.58 5.35
CA ASN A 131 -1.22 -7.56 4.76
C ASN A 131 -0.84 -7.86 3.30
N THR A 132 -1.18 -9.07 2.84
CA THR A 132 -0.98 -9.50 1.45
C THR A 132 -2.29 -9.44 0.68
N ILE A 133 -2.24 -8.93 -0.56
CA ILE A 133 -3.32 -8.96 -1.53
C ILE A 133 -2.74 -9.57 -2.81
N GLY A 134 -3.07 -10.82 -3.10
CA GLY A 134 -2.44 -11.58 -4.18
C GLY A 134 -0.93 -11.68 -3.95
N SER A 135 -0.13 -11.11 -4.86
CA SER A 135 1.34 -11.06 -4.77
C SER A 135 1.87 -9.72 -4.25
N SER A 136 0.99 -8.80 -3.89
CA SER A 136 1.33 -7.46 -3.40
C SER A 136 1.24 -7.38 -1.88
N THR A 137 2.03 -6.49 -1.29
CA THR A 137 1.99 -6.16 0.14
C THR A 137 1.35 -4.78 0.33
N VAL A 138 0.53 -4.62 1.34
CA VAL A 138 0.01 -3.32 1.77
C VAL A 138 1.15 -2.54 2.42
N ALA A 139 1.65 -1.54 1.71
CA ALA A 139 2.74 -0.66 2.16
C ALA A 139 2.25 0.41 3.12
N CYS A 140 1.08 1.00 2.84
CA CYS A 140 0.47 2.02 3.69
C CYS A 140 -1.05 1.87 3.73
N VAL A 141 -1.62 2.29 4.87
CA VAL A 141 -3.04 2.60 5.02
C VAL A 141 -3.14 3.96 5.70
N VAL A 142 -3.74 4.94 5.05
CA VAL A 142 -3.76 6.33 5.52
C VAL A 142 -5.19 6.84 5.53
N SER A 143 -5.63 7.39 6.66
CA SER A 143 -6.97 8.01 6.74
C SER A 143 -7.01 9.34 5.99
N ALA A 144 -8.13 9.63 5.33
CA ALA A 144 -8.37 10.95 4.77
C ALA A 144 -8.39 12.01 5.89
N PRO A 145 -7.95 13.25 5.64
CA PRO A 145 -7.52 13.82 4.36
C PRO A 145 -6.03 13.65 4.01
N THR A 146 -5.26 12.87 4.77
CA THR A 146 -3.84 12.68 4.50
C THR A 146 -3.61 12.15 3.09
N ALA A 147 -2.64 12.74 2.37
CA ALA A 147 -2.38 12.49 0.95
C ALA A 147 -0.92 12.11 0.66
N THR A 148 -0.25 11.52 1.63
CA THR A 148 1.11 11.03 1.51
C THR A 148 1.36 9.90 2.51
N CYS A 149 2.30 9.01 2.18
CA CYS A 149 2.84 8.04 3.13
C CYS A 149 4.31 7.74 2.82
N THR A 150 5.04 7.27 3.82
CA THR A 150 6.41 6.78 3.66
C THR A 150 6.43 5.28 3.94
N ASP A 151 6.80 4.52 2.94
CA ASP A 151 7.05 3.09 3.02
C ASP A 151 8.50 2.88 3.46
N THR A 152 8.73 2.27 4.60
CA THR A 152 10.04 2.12 5.25
C THR A 152 10.49 0.67 5.33
N GLY A 153 11.76 0.44 5.70
CA GLY A 153 12.32 -0.91 5.81
C GLY A 153 12.56 -1.56 4.45
N LEU A 154 12.74 -0.74 3.41
CA LEU A 154 13.03 -1.20 2.05
C LEU A 154 14.52 -1.50 1.87
N THR A 155 14.85 -2.32 0.89
CA THR A 155 16.22 -2.68 0.55
C THR A 155 16.72 -1.78 -0.57
N ASN A 156 17.83 -1.08 -0.35
CA ASN A 156 18.52 -0.31 -1.37
C ASN A 156 19.01 -1.22 -2.51
N GLY A 157 19.03 -0.73 -3.73
CA GLY A 157 19.32 -1.51 -4.95
C GLY A 157 18.13 -2.32 -5.46
N THR A 158 17.00 -2.33 -4.74
CA THR A 158 15.78 -3.05 -5.13
C THR A 158 14.80 -2.12 -5.82
N THR A 159 14.11 -2.65 -6.83
CA THR A 159 13.04 -1.95 -7.56
C THR A 159 11.69 -2.28 -6.94
N TYR A 160 10.90 -1.25 -6.68
CA TYR A 160 9.56 -1.34 -6.11
C TYR A 160 8.51 -0.74 -7.03
N TYR A 161 7.39 -1.43 -7.17
CA TYR A 161 6.22 -1.02 -7.94
C TYR A 161 5.10 -0.66 -6.97
N TYR A 162 4.40 0.43 -7.21
CA TYR A 162 3.33 0.92 -6.35
C TYR A 162 2.02 1.09 -7.09
N LYS A 163 0.91 0.89 -6.38
CA LYS A 163 -0.45 1.22 -6.83
C LYS A 163 -1.29 1.70 -5.64
N ILE A 164 -2.12 2.70 -5.88
CA ILE A 164 -2.84 3.43 -4.83
C ILE A 164 -4.34 3.26 -5.08
N PHE A 165 -5.08 2.88 -4.03
CA PHE A 165 -6.52 2.73 -4.06
C PHE A 165 -7.16 3.63 -3.01
N ALA A 166 -8.20 4.36 -3.39
CA ALA A 166 -9.09 5.04 -2.46
C ALA A 166 -10.10 4.04 -1.90
N LYS A 167 -10.49 4.22 -0.65
CA LYS A 167 -11.54 3.45 0.03
C LYS A 167 -12.48 4.43 0.72
N ASP A 168 -13.79 4.26 0.52
CA ASP A 168 -14.81 5.02 1.23
C ASP A 168 -15.09 4.48 2.65
N THR A 169 -15.97 5.11 3.37
CA THR A 169 -16.38 4.70 4.72
C THR A 169 -17.26 3.46 4.74
N ASN A 170 -17.85 3.08 3.60
CA ASN A 170 -18.73 1.92 3.43
C ASN A 170 -17.98 0.67 2.99
N GLY A 171 -16.73 0.81 2.59
CA GLY A 171 -15.87 -0.32 2.25
C GLY A 171 -15.67 -0.54 0.75
N ASN A 172 -16.18 0.36 -0.10
CA ASN A 172 -15.94 0.28 -1.54
C ASN A 172 -14.55 0.83 -1.87
N TYR A 173 -13.88 0.19 -2.83
CA TYR A 173 -12.57 0.61 -3.32
C TYR A 173 -12.67 1.23 -4.70
N SER A 174 -11.77 2.16 -5.01
CA SER A 174 -11.65 2.70 -6.37
C SER A 174 -11.33 1.61 -7.38
N THR A 175 -12.02 1.61 -8.52
CA THR A 175 -12.10 0.47 -9.46
C THR A 175 -10.74 0.06 -10.04
N ASN A 176 -9.89 1.02 -10.43
CA ASN A 176 -8.65 0.73 -11.16
C ASN A 176 -7.39 1.01 -10.34
N GLY A 177 -7.49 1.81 -9.27
CA GLY A 177 -6.34 2.37 -8.58
C GLY A 177 -5.48 3.27 -9.47
N ALA A 178 -4.54 3.98 -8.89
CA ALA A 178 -3.60 4.85 -9.60
C ALA A 178 -2.17 4.34 -9.46
N THR A 179 -1.44 4.30 -10.57
CA THR A 179 0.01 4.02 -10.56
C THR A 179 0.74 5.36 -10.45
N PRO A 180 1.59 5.57 -9.43
CA PRO A 180 2.32 6.82 -9.26
C PRO A 180 3.32 7.06 -10.38
N THR A 181 3.48 8.32 -10.80
CA THR A 181 4.63 8.74 -11.60
C THR A 181 5.92 8.47 -10.81
N GLY A 182 6.93 7.91 -11.46
CA GLY A 182 8.15 7.43 -10.81
C GLY A 182 8.08 5.95 -10.36
N SER A 183 6.94 5.27 -10.55
CA SER A 183 6.84 3.81 -10.37
C SER A 183 7.09 3.10 -11.72
N PRO A 184 7.98 2.08 -11.79
CA PRO A 184 8.75 1.56 -10.67
C PRO A 184 9.83 2.53 -10.16
N VAL A 185 10.09 2.51 -8.87
CA VAL A 185 11.20 3.24 -8.24
C VAL A 185 12.28 2.28 -7.79
N THR A 186 13.51 2.52 -8.24
CA THR A 186 14.68 1.76 -7.76
C THR A 186 15.39 2.59 -6.71
N LEU A 187 15.56 2.02 -5.50
CA LEU A 187 16.25 2.71 -4.42
C LEU A 187 17.74 2.78 -4.70
N ALA A 188 18.37 3.92 -4.40
CA ALA A 188 19.79 4.10 -4.59
C ALA A 188 20.60 3.16 -3.69
N LEU A 189 21.68 2.62 -4.23
CA LEU A 189 22.66 1.78 -3.52
C LEU A 189 24.04 2.35 -3.75
N THR A 190 24.70 2.75 -2.67
CA THR A 190 26.11 3.16 -2.71
C THR A 190 26.99 1.98 -2.31
N THR A 191 27.99 1.68 -3.11
CA THR A 191 28.94 0.59 -2.91
C THR A 191 30.36 1.13 -2.79
N ILE A 192 31.15 0.44 -1.99
CA ILE A 192 32.60 0.62 -1.91
C ILE A 192 33.25 -0.66 -2.49
N SER A 193 34.26 -0.48 -3.32
CA SER A 193 35.03 -1.58 -3.91
C SER A 193 36.48 -1.21 -4.01
N ASP A 194 37.36 -2.21 -4.15
CA ASP A 194 38.79 -2.00 -4.40
C ASP A 194 39.00 -1.24 -5.71
N ALA A 195 39.92 -0.27 -5.71
CA ALA A 195 40.24 0.49 -6.91
C ALA A 195 41.32 -0.17 -7.73
N SER A 196 42.49 -0.39 -7.15
CA SER A 196 43.62 -1.08 -7.77
C SER A 196 44.53 -1.67 -6.71
N PRO A 197 45.09 -2.85 -6.95
CA PRO A 197 46.05 -3.42 -6.02
C PRO A 197 47.31 -2.55 -5.94
N PHE A 198 47.82 -2.30 -4.74
CA PHE A 198 49.10 -1.65 -4.51
C PHE A 198 50.17 -2.67 -4.25
N ALA A 199 51.38 -2.39 -4.74
CA ALA A 199 52.55 -3.15 -4.33
C ALA A 199 52.88 -2.82 -2.87
N ASN A 200 53.27 -3.85 -2.10
CA ASN A 200 53.78 -3.65 -0.75
C ASN A 200 55.03 -2.75 -0.81
N GLY A 201 55.01 -1.66 -0.04
CA GLY A 201 56.10 -0.70 0.07
C GLY A 201 56.74 -0.74 1.44
N GLN A 202 58.03 -0.38 1.52
CA GLN A 202 58.72 -0.16 2.77
C GLN A 202 59.19 1.29 2.84
N VAL A 203 58.97 1.95 3.96
CA VAL A 203 59.44 3.31 4.23
C VAL A 203 60.12 3.36 5.61
N GLY A 204 61.19 4.09 5.72
CA GLY A 204 61.85 4.32 6.99
C GLY A 204 61.12 5.37 7.85
N PRO A 205 61.46 5.47 9.15
CA PRO A 205 60.95 6.50 10.02
C PRO A 205 61.22 7.90 9.44
N GLY A 206 60.20 8.77 9.38
CA GLY A 206 60.29 10.08 8.76
C GLY A 206 60.28 10.10 7.23
N GLY A 207 60.07 8.97 6.57
CA GLY A 207 59.96 8.87 5.11
C GLY A 207 58.72 9.52 4.56
N ALA A 208 58.67 9.68 3.22
CA ALA A 208 57.53 10.31 2.53
C ALA A 208 56.23 9.50 2.73
N THR A 209 55.11 10.18 2.76
CA THR A 209 53.77 9.56 2.81
C THR A 209 53.57 8.60 1.64
N GLN A 210 53.09 7.39 1.94
CA GLN A 210 52.78 6.37 0.95
C GLN A 210 51.29 6.11 0.92
N THR A 211 50.79 5.72 -0.24
CA THR A 211 49.41 5.27 -0.38
C THR A 211 49.33 3.80 0.03
N ALA A 212 48.58 3.51 1.08
CA ALA A 212 48.43 2.14 1.60
C ALA A 212 47.28 1.39 0.94
N ASP A 213 46.23 2.14 0.48
CA ASP A 213 45.05 1.58 -0.15
C ASP A 213 44.32 2.62 -1.01
N THR A 214 43.59 2.18 -2.01
CA THR A 214 42.59 2.98 -2.75
C THR A 214 41.32 2.20 -2.91
N PHE A 215 40.24 2.90 -2.84
CA PHE A 215 38.92 2.33 -3.02
C PHE A 215 38.08 3.23 -3.94
N ASN A 216 37.10 2.60 -4.62
CA ASN A 216 36.08 3.28 -5.41
C ASN A 216 34.84 3.42 -4.56
N VAL A 217 34.14 4.55 -4.71
CA VAL A 217 32.81 4.76 -4.18
C VAL A 217 31.89 5.10 -5.35
N GLN A 218 30.82 4.34 -5.49
CA GLN A 218 29.87 4.51 -6.59
C GLN A 218 28.43 4.36 -6.08
N THR A 219 27.52 5.25 -6.48
CA THR A 219 26.08 5.08 -6.28
C THR A 219 25.42 4.62 -7.57
N SER A 220 24.39 3.79 -7.45
CA SER A 220 23.64 3.26 -8.60
C SER A 220 22.78 4.34 -9.29
N THR A 221 22.34 5.36 -8.54
CA THR A 221 21.55 6.49 -9.06
C THR A 221 21.83 7.75 -8.24
N GLY A 222 21.74 8.91 -8.88
CA GLY A 222 21.90 10.20 -8.20
C GLY A 222 23.27 10.44 -7.59
N THR A 223 23.31 11.14 -6.46
CA THR A 223 24.52 11.45 -5.68
C THR A 223 24.33 11.03 -4.25
N ASP A 224 25.42 10.58 -3.61
CA ASP A 224 25.46 10.26 -2.19
C ASP A 224 26.62 10.99 -1.53
N SER A 225 26.46 11.37 -0.26
CA SER A 225 27.50 12.05 0.52
C SER A 225 28.01 11.11 1.61
N ILE A 226 29.22 10.62 1.45
CA ILE A 226 29.87 9.81 2.47
C ILE A 226 30.29 10.70 3.63
N THR A 227 29.69 10.52 4.79
CA THR A 227 29.91 11.35 5.99
C THR A 227 30.95 10.77 6.93
N ALA A 228 31.24 9.47 6.85
CA ALA A 228 32.24 8.79 7.66
C ALA A 228 32.84 7.59 6.93
N ILE A 229 34.11 7.34 7.18
CA ILE A 229 34.84 6.14 6.73
C ILE A 229 35.60 5.59 7.95
N THR A 230 35.42 4.31 8.22
CA THR A 230 36.23 3.60 9.23
C THR A 230 37.38 2.91 8.55
N VAL A 231 38.61 3.23 8.98
CA VAL A 231 39.84 2.60 8.49
C VAL A 231 40.47 1.82 9.63
N THR A 232 40.69 0.53 9.43
CA THR A 232 41.39 -0.31 10.40
C THR A 232 42.87 -0.35 10.08
N LEU A 233 43.72 0.01 11.03
CA LEU A 233 45.15 0.01 10.91
C LEU A 233 45.79 -0.91 11.94
N SER A 234 46.97 -1.46 11.60
CA SER A 234 47.85 -2.02 12.59
C SER A 234 48.50 -0.90 13.43
N ALA A 235 48.89 -1.20 14.67
CA ALA A 235 49.39 -0.23 15.64
C ALA A 235 50.53 0.66 15.08
N GLY A 236 50.52 1.96 15.45
CA GLY A 236 51.61 2.91 15.16
C GLY A 236 51.45 3.74 13.88
N SER A 237 50.30 3.70 13.22
CA SER A 237 50.04 4.40 11.94
C SER A 237 49.11 5.61 12.08
N THR A 238 49.35 6.68 11.30
CA THR A 238 48.46 7.83 11.13
C THR A 238 47.82 7.79 9.76
N VAL A 239 46.51 8.03 9.66
CA VAL A 239 45.77 8.03 8.39
C VAL A 239 45.43 9.45 7.95
N HIS A 240 45.57 9.69 6.64
CA HIS A 240 44.98 10.80 5.94
C HIS A 240 44.25 10.31 4.71
N VAL A 241 42.96 10.70 4.56
CA VAL A 241 42.18 10.37 3.36
C VAL A 241 42.20 11.57 2.42
N TYR A 242 42.66 11.36 1.20
CA TYR A 242 42.71 12.38 0.16
C TYR A 242 41.77 12.04 -0.99
N ARG A 243 41.07 13.03 -1.52
CA ARG A 243 40.33 12.89 -2.78
C ARG A 243 41.30 12.86 -3.95
N GLY A 244 41.45 11.72 -4.63
CA GLY A 244 42.22 11.60 -5.85
C GLY A 244 41.68 12.59 -6.90
N ARG A 245 42.55 13.45 -7.46
CA ARG A 245 42.14 14.26 -8.64
C ARG A 245 42.00 13.30 -9.82
N PRO A 246 40.98 13.46 -10.68
CA PRO A 246 40.92 12.72 -11.93
C PRO A 246 42.20 13.02 -12.73
N ARG A 247 42.89 11.97 -13.21
CA ARG A 247 44.08 12.10 -14.04
C ARG A 247 43.68 12.88 -15.29
N ARG A 248 44.26 14.08 -15.51
CA ARG A 248 44.21 14.70 -16.82
C ARG A 248 44.97 13.78 -17.78
N GLU A 249 44.28 13.20 -18.74
CA GLU A 249 44.96 12.57 -19.87
C GLU A 249 45.80 13.65 -20.57
N SER A 250 47.10 13.49 -20.51
CA SER A 250 48.02 14.27 -21.33
C SER A 250 47.85 13.80 -22.77
N GLY A 251 47.17 14.62 -23.58
CA GLY A 251 47.10 14.39 -25.01
C GLY A 251 48.49 14.31 -25.63
N PRO A 252 48.61 13.66 -26.80
CA PRO A 252 49.92 13.45 -27.43
C PRO A 252 50.56 14.80 -27.77
N ARG A 253 51.80 14.99 -27.32
CA ARG A 253 52.64 16.10 -27.81
C ARG A 253 52.95 15.84 -29.28
N ARG A 254 52.58 16.74 -30.13
CA ARG A 254 53.14 16.88 -31.49
C ARG A 254 54.52 17.48 -31.44
#